data_ef560c06de68070460b72d4468cd4e44
#
_entry.id   ef560c06de68070460b72d4468cd4e44
#
_cell.length_a   1.000
_cell.length_b   1.000
_cell.length_c   1.000
_cell.angle_alpha   90.00
_cell.angle_beta   90.00
_cell.angle_gamma   90.00
#
_symmetry.space_group_name_H-M   'P 1'
#
loop_
_entity.id
_entity.type
_entity.pdbx_description
1 polymer ?
#
loop_
_entity_poly.entity_id
_entity_poly.type
_entity_poly.pdbx_seq_one_letter_code
_entity_poly.pdbx_strand_id
1 'polypeptide(L)'
;MLAKRIIPCLDIRDGQTVKGINFVGLRQVGDPVELGAKYAAEGADELVYLDISASEEGRRTFTELVARIAARIDIPFTVGGGISSVDDASRLLDAGADKITLNLSLIHISEPTRLRCIS
;
A
#
# COMPACT_ATOMS: atom_id res chain seq x y z
N MET A 1 23.44 13.50 -13.46
CA MET A 1 22.46 12.52 -13.97
C MET A 1 21.39 12.27 -12.93
N LEU A 2 20.15 12.50 -13.31
CA LEU A 2 19.04 12.25 -12.39
C LEU A 2 18.71 10.76 -12.39
N ALA A 3 18.82 10.14 -11.23
CA ALA A 3 18.42 8.76 -11.07
C ALA A 3 16.89 8.68 -11.09
N LYS A 4 16.35 7.85 -11.96
CA LYS A 4 14.91 7.60 -12.02
C LYS A 4 14.60 6.37 -11.17
N ARG A 5 13.51 6.46 -10.44
CA ARG A 5 13.04 5.34 -9.62
C ARG A 5 11.83 4.70 -10.26
N ILE A 6 11.78 3.40 -10.17
CA ILE A 6 10.63 2.62 -10.61
C ILE A 6 9.90 2.17 -9.36
N ILE A 7 8.67 2.65 -9.20
CA ILE A 7 7.87 2.39 -8.00
C ILE A 7 6.50 1.84 -8.43
N PRO A 8 6.38 0.51 -8.54
CA PRO A 8 5.09 -0.10 -8.86
C PRO A 8 4.07 0.15 -7.76
N CYS A 9 2.84 0.44 -8.15
CA CYS A 9 1.72 0.62 -7.24
C CYS A 9 0.74 -0.53 -7.43
N LEU A 10 0.37 -1.16 -6.32
CA LEU A 10 -0.56 -2.29 -6.35
C LEU A 10 -1.80 -1.93 -5.53
N ASP A 11 -2.96 -2.06 -6.13
CA ASP A 11 -4.22 -1.88 -5.44
C ASP A 11 -4.62 -3.21 -4.80
N ILE A 12 -4.94 -3.18 -3.52
CA ILE A 12 -5.27 -4.36 -2.75
C ILE A 12 -6.72 -4.28 -2.29
N ARG A 13 -7.46 -5.33 -2.53
CA ARG A 13 -8.83 -5.47 -2.05
C ARG A 13 -8.98 -6.84 -1.40
N ASP A 14 -9.36 -6.84 -0.11
CA ASP A 14 -9.55 -8.07 0.67
C ASP A 14 -8.36 -9.02 0.60
N GLY A 15 -7.16 -8.46 0.65
CA GLY A 15 -5.91 -9.24 0.66
C GLY A 15 -5.41 -9.70 -0.70
N GLN A 16 -6.06 -9.30 -1.79
CA GLN A 16 -5.68 -9.70 -3.14
C GLN A 16 -5.35 -8.47 -3.99
N THR A 17 -4.37 -8.64 -4.87
CA THR A 17 -4.07 -7.59 -5.85
C THR A 17 -5.17 -7.55 -6.90
N VAL A 18 -5.66 -6.36 -7.19
CA VAL A 18 -6.73 -6.18 -8.17
C VAL A 18 -6.30 -5.16 -9.22
N LYS A 19 -6.92 -5.23 -10.38
CA LYS A 19 -6.70 -4.29 -11.46
C LYS A 19 -8.03 -3.85 -12.02
N GLY A 20 -8.23 -2.53 -12.09
CA GLY A 20 -9.39 -1.97 -12.76
C GLY A 20 -9.21 -2.05 -14.27
N ILE A 21 -10.20 -2.60 -14.96
CA ILE A 21 -10.19 -2.67 -16.42
C ILE A 21 -11.32 -1.78 -16.92
N ASN A 22 -10.97 -0.71 -17.64
CA ASN A 22 -11.93 0.22 -18.25
C ASN A 22 -13.02 0.72 -17.29
N PHE A 23 -12.69 0.83 -15.99
CA PHE A 23 -13.60 1.29 -14.94
C PHE A 23 -14.86 0.43 -14.76
N VAL A 24 -14.89 -0.76 -15.34
CA VAL A 24 -16.08 -1.62 -15.33
C VAL A 24 -16.05 -2.66 -14.22
N GLY A 25 -14.92 -2.90 -13.59
CA GLY A 25 -14.82 -3.86 -12.52
C GLY A 25 -13.37 -4.09 -12.13
N LEU A 26 -13.19 -4.81 -11.02
CA LEU A 26 -11.87 -5.15 -10.53
C LEU A 26 -11.60 -6.62 -10.81
N ARG A 27 -10.41 -6.90 -11.29
CA ARG A 27 -9.97 -8.25 -11.59
C ARG A 27 -8.83 -8.61 -10.65
N GLN A 28 -8.89 -9.77 -10.05
CA GLN A 28 -7.79 -10.27 -9.24
C GLN A 28 -6.61 -10.60 -10.14
N VAL A 29 -5.44 -10.10 -9.79
CA VAL A 29 -4.22 -10.27 -10.57
C VAL A 29 -3.27 -11.26 -9.92
N GLY A 30 -3.38 -11.48 -8.62
CA GLY A 30 -2.56 -12.45 -7.92
C GLY A 30 -2.24 -12.06 -6.48
N ASP A 31 -1.37 -12.84 -5.86
CA ASP A 31 -0.96 -12.63 -4.48
C ASP A 31 -0.02 -11.41 -4.41
N PRO A 32 -0.36 -10.42 -3.58
CA PRO A 32 0.46 -9.22 -3.45
C PRO A 32 1.91 -9.48 -3.04
N VAL A 33 2.15 -10.48 -2.20
CA VAL A 33 3.50 -10.83 -1.76
C VAL A 33 4.34 -11.34 -2.92
N GLU A 34 3.77 -12.24 -3.70
CA GLU A 34 4.46 -12.82 -4.86
C GLU A 34 4.70 -11.78 -5.94
N LEU A 35 3.71 -10.94 -6.21
CA LEU A 35 3.86 -9.86 -7.20
C LEU A 35 4.91 -8.85 -6.76
N GLY A 36 4.91 -8.48 -5.49
CA GLY A 36 5.92 -7.58 -4.95
C GLY A 36 7.31 -8.16 -5.05
N ALA A 37 7.47 -9.43 -4.72
CA ALA A 37 8.75 -10.11 -4.84
C ALA A 37 9.22 -10.16 -6.30
N LYS A 38 8.30 -10.37 -7.23
CA LYS A 38 8.62 -10.37 -8.65
C LYS A 38 9.12 -9.00 -9.11
N TYR A 39 8.43 -7.93 -8.73
CA TYR A 39 8.85 -6.58 -9.09
C TYR A 39 10.19 -6.23 -8.46
N ALA A 40 10.42 -6.64 -7.22
CA ALA A 40 11.71 -6.42 -6.57
C ALA A 40 12.84 -7.14 -7.31
N ALA A 41 12.59 -8.37 -7.74
CA ALA A 41 13.57 -9.15 -8.53
C ALA A 41 13.83 -8.52 -9.90
N GLU A 42 12.85 -7.84 -10.47
CA GLU A 42 12.98 -7.17 -11.76
C GLU A 42 13.65 -5.80 -11.66
N GLY A 43 13.98 -5.34 -10.45
CA GLY A 43 14.73 -4.11 -10.26
C GLY A 43 13.91 -2.92 -9.81
N ALA A 44 12.72 -3.12 -9.26
CA ALA A 44 11.95 -2.03 -8.69
C ALA A 44 12.70 -1.45 -7.49
N ASP A 45 12.64 -0.13 -7.35
CA ASP A 45 13.33 0.56 -6.25
C ASP A 45 12.52 0.56 -4.97
N GLU A 46 11.22 0.70 -5.09
CA GLU A 46 10.27 0.70 -3.96
C GLU A 46 8.95 0.12 -4.43
N LEU A 47 8.08 -0.20 -3.49
CA LEU A 47 6.73 -0.67 -3.79
C LEU A 47 5.71 0.19 -3.06
N VAL A 48 4.52 0.33 -3.64
CA VAL A 48 3.39 0.99 -2.99
C VAL A 48 2.20 0.04 -3.01
N TYR A 49 1.62 -0.19 -1.84
CA TYR A 49 0.42 -1.01 -1.68
C TYR A 49 -0.70 -0.12 -1.18
N LEU A 50 -1.77 -0.04 -1.93
CA LEU A 50 -2.93 0.77 -1.58
C LEU A 50 -4.12 -0.14 -1.25
N ASP A 51 -4.61 -0.05 -0.02
CA ASP A 51 -5.75 -0.83 0.41
C ASP A 51 -7.04 -0.12 -0.01
N ILE A 52 -7.78 -0.72 -0.92
CA ILE A 52 -9.07 -0.22 -1.37
C ILE A 52 -10.23 -1.04 -0.81
N SER A 53 -9.97 -1.85 0.23
CA SER A 53 -11.00 -2.64 0.89
C SER A 53 -12.02 -1.74 1.56
N ALA A 54 -13.30 -2.09 1.44
CA ALA A 54 -14.38 -1.33 2.03
C ALA A 54 -14.74 -1.80 3.45
N SER A 55 -14.38 -3.04 3.80
CA SER A 55 -14.76 -3.64 5.08
C SER A 55 -13.64 -3.61 6.12
N GLU A 56 -14.03 -3.70 7.40
CA GLU A 56 -13.04 -3.81 8.47
C GLU A 56 -12.23 -5.10 8.39
N GLU A 57 -12.87 -6.16 7.95
CA GLU A 57 -12.21 -7.44 7.76
C GLU A 57 -11.13 -7.33 6.69
N GLY A 58 -11.42 -6.65 5.60
CA GLY A 58 -10.43 -6.40 4.56
C GLY A 58 -9.24 -5.59 5.07
N ARG A 59 -9.48 -4.63 5.95
CA ARG A 59 -8.41 -3.82 6.55
C ARG A 59 -7.54 -4.64 7.49
N ARG A 60 -8.11 -5.54 8.26
CA ARG A 60 -7.33 -6.44 9.10
C ARG A 60 -6.50 -7.38 8.26
N THR A 61 -7.10 -7.91 7.20
CA THR A 61 -6.39 -8.74 6.23
C THR A 61 -5.21 -7.99 5.63
N PHE A 62 -5.40 -6.71 5.34
CA PHE A 62 -4.32 -5.88 4.81
C PHE A 62 -3.17 -5.72 5.81
N THR A 63 -3.47 -5.52 7.08
CA THR A 63 -2.44 -5.42 8.11
C THR A 63 -1.62 -6.70 8.21
N GLU A 64 -2.28 -7.86 8.19
CA GLU A 64 -1.60 -9.15 8.17
C GLU A 64 -0.75 -9.32 6.92
N LEU A 65 -1.27 -8.87 5.79
CA LEU A 65 -0.55 -8.89 4.52
C LEU A 65 0.73 -8.06 4.58
N VAL A 66 0.67 -6.89 5.20
CA VAL A 66 1.85 -6.01 5.35
C VAL A 66 2.96 -6.73 6.10
N ALA A 67 2.62 -7.48 7.14
CA ALA A 67 3.62 -8.26 7.88
C ALA A 67 4.27 -9.34 6.99
N ARG A 68 3.48 -9.99 6.15
CA ARG A 68 3.99 -10.98 5.20
C ARG A 68 4.89 -10.35 4.14
N ILE A 69 4.51 -9.17 3.66
CA ILE A 69 5.31 -8.42 2.70
C ILE A 69 6.66 -8.05 3.32
N ALA A 70 6.64 -7.53 4.53
CA ALA A 70 7.86 -7.14 5.23
C ALA A 70 8.81 -8.31 5.44
N ALA A 71 8.26 -9.51 5.67
CA ALA A 71 9.07 -10.71 5.87
C ALA A 71 9.70 -11.23 4.57
N ARG A 72 9.09 -10.93 3.42
CA ARG A 72 9.50 -11.50 2.13
C ARG A 72 10.30 -10.52 1.26
N ILE A 73 10.00 -9.24 1.32
CA ILE A 73 10.51 -8.26 0.37
C ILE A 73 11.63 -7.42 1.00
N ASP A 74 12.73 -7.28 0.29
CA ASP A 74 13.92 -6.58 0.76
C ASP A 74 13.91 -5.08 0.45
N ILE A 75 13.14 -4.65 -0.53
CA ILE A 75 13.09 -3.23 -0.90
C ILE A 75 12.09 -2.48 -0.02
N PRO A 76 12.25 -1.16 0.16
CA PRO A 76 11.31 -0.37 0.93
C PRO A 76 9.91 -0.39 0.31
N PHE A 77 8.89 -0.32 1.13
CA PHE A 77 7.53 -0.22 0.62
C PHE A 77 6.68 0.73 1.45
N THR A 78 5.75 1.35 0.76
CA THR A 78 4.81 2.30 1.33
C THR A 78 3.41 1.70 1.29
N VAL A 79 2.63 1.90 2.32
CA VAL A 79 1.25 1.45 2.34
C VAL A 79 0.32 2.64 2.55
N GLY A 80 -0.88 2.54 2.00
CA GLY A 80 -1.88 3.61 2.11
C GLY A 80 -3.27 3.09 1.85
N GLY A 81 -4.25 4.00 1.86
CA GLY A 81 -5.65 3.65 1.70
C GLY A 81 -6.25 3.14 3.00
N GLY A 82 -7.52 3.37 3.22
CA GLY A 82 -8.23 2.82 4.39
C GLY A 82 -7.73 3.27 5.76
N ILE A 83 -6.74 4.13 5.82
CA ILE A 83 -6.18 4.61 7.09
C ILE A 83 -7.01 5.79 7.57
N SER A 84 -7.68 5.62 8.70
CA SER A 84 -8.57 6.64 9.23
C SER A 84 -8.11 7.21 10.58
N SER A 85 -7.06 6.66 11.17
CA SER A 85 -6.59 7.11 12.47
C SER A 85 -5.08 6.90 12.61
N VAL A 86 -4.52 7.54 13.64
CA VAL A 86 -3.12 7.35 13.99
C VAL A 86 -2.87 5.92 14.43
N ASP A 87 -3.84 5.29 15.08
CA ASP A 87 -3.70 3.91 15.53
C ASP A 87 -3.58 2.95 14.33
N ASP A 88 -4.36 3.16 13.28
CA ASP A 88 -4.26 2.37 12.05
C ASP A 88 -2.88 2.53 11.43
N ALA A 89 -2.39 3.76 11.37
CA ALA A 89 -1.08 4.06 10.83
C ALA A 89 0.01 3.36 11.64
N SER A 90 -0.10 3.43 12.97
CA SER A 90 0.87 2.81 13.86
C SER A 90 0.92 1.30 13.69
N ARG A 91 -0.24 0.64 13.53
CA ARG A 91 -0.29 -0.80 13.30
C ARG A 91 0.40 -1.21 12.01
N LEU A 92 0.25 -0.42 10.96
CA LEU A 92 0.87 -0.72 9.69
C LEU A 92 2.38 -0.53 9.74
N LEU A 93 2.84 0.49 10.44
CA LEU A 93 4.28 0.70 10.65
C LEU A 93 4.88 -0.42 11.50
N ASP A 94 4.17 -0.83 12.56
CA ASP A 94 4.61 -1.94 13.41
C ASP A 94 4.64 -3.26 12.65
N ALA A 95 3.75 -3.42 11.68
CA ALA A 95 3.75 -4.62 10.82
C ALA A 95 4.94 -4.66 9.87
N GLY A 96 5.60 -3.54 9.64
CA GLY A 96 6.83 -3.49 8.86
C GLY A 96 6.86 -2.53 7.68
N ALA A 97 5.80 -1.75 7.48
CA ALA A 97 5.80 -0.75 6.41
C ALA A 97 6.85 0.33 6.70
N ASP A 98 7.55 0.76 5.67
CA ASP A 98 8.56 1.82 5.82
C ASP A 98 7.94 3.20 5.83
N LYS A 99 6.87 3.39 5.07
CA LYS A 99 6.16 4.66 4.97
C LYS A 99 4.68 4.44 4.85
N ILE A 100 3.92 5.46 5.22
CA ILE A 100 2.46 5.43 5.11
C ILE A 100 2.01 6.66 4.34
N THR A 101 1.06 6.47 3.42
CA THR A 101 0.39 7.58 2.76
C THR A 101 -0.97 7.79 3.40
N LEU A 102 -1.30 9.03 3.68
CA LEU A 102 -2.58 9.40 4.29
C LEU A 102 -3.38 10.21 3.29
N ASN A 103 -4.68 9.94 3.23
CA ASN A 103 -5.57 10.76 2.46
C ASN A 103 -6.08 11.89 3.36
N LEU A 104 -5.57 13.09 3.17
CA LEU A 104 -5.89 14.23 4.01
C LEU A 104 -7.35 14.68 3.93
N SER A 105 -8.06 14.30 2.89
CA SER A 105 -9.48 14.63 2.78
C SER A 105 -10.35 13.83 3.74
N LEU A 106 -9.83 12.71 4.26
CA LEU A 106 -10.55 11.84 5.20
C LEU A 106 -10.16 12.08 6.65
N ILE A 107 -9.10 12.82 6.89
CA ILE A 107 -8.60 13.09 8.24
C ILE A 107 -8.66 14.59 8.46
N HIS A 108 -9.44 15.00 9.47
CA HIS A 108 -9.46 16.39 9.89
C HIS A 108 -8.19 16.69 10.67
N ILE A 109 -7.25 17.30 9.99
CA ILE A 109 -6.03 17.78 10.62
C ILE A 109 -6.23 19.27 10.82
N SER A 110 -6.17 19.72 12.06
CA SER A 110 -6.41 21.12 12.41
C SER A 110 -5.33 22.07 11.92
N GLU A 111 -4.21 21.56 11.48
CA GLU A 111 -3.13 22.35 10.91
C GLU A 111 -2.81 21.88 9.50
N PRO A 112 -2.51 22.83 8.60
CA PRO A 112 -2.11 22.44 7.25
C PRO A 112 -0.78 21.72 7.31
N THR A 113 -0.83 20.41 7.34
CA THR A 113 0.37 19.61 7.20
C THR A 113 0.68 19.49 5.72
N ARG A 114 1.93 19.66 5.39
CA ARG A 114 2.38 19.54 4.02
C ARG A 114 2.73 18.10 3.68
N LEU A 115 1.92 17.20 4.16
CA LEU A 115 2.06 15.82 3.76
C LEU A 115 1.57 15.70 2.32
N ARG A 116 2.45 15.35 1.45
CA ARG A 116 2.08 15.06 0.08
C ARG A 116 1.82 13.58 -0.06
N CYS A 117 0.60 13.28 -0.40
CA CYS A 117 0.30 11.95 -0.88
C CYS A 117 0.84 11.86 -2.29
N ILE A 118 1.92 11.16 -2.46
CA ILE A 118 2.49 10.90 -3.77
C ILE A 118 1.93 9.57 -4.22
N SER A 119 0.89 9.65 -4.98
CA SER A 119 0.32 8.46 -5.59
C SER A 119 0.82 8.32 -7.02
#